data_e6ee4ec3ff6b66084fa27503c2eee92b
#
_entry.id   e6ee4ec3ff6b66084fa27503c2eee92b
#
_cell.length_a   1.000
_cell.length_b   1.000
_cell.length_c   1.000
_cell.angle_alpha   90.00
_cell.angle_beta   90.00
_cell.angle_gamma   90.00
#
_symmetry.space_group_name_H-M   'P 1'
#
loop_
_entity.id
_entity.type
_entity.pdbx_description
1 polymer ?
#
loop_
_entity_poly.entity_id
_entity_poly.type
_entity_poly.pdbx_seq_one_letter_code
_entity_poly.pdbx_strand_id
1 'polypeptide(L)'
;MTNTTTKSPLVVERVSVDDLKYDPQNARIHPERNLAAICESLERFGQQKPIVVGKNNVVIAGNGALEAARKLGWTHMDIVRTELTGNDAIAFAIADNRTSDLSAWDAHALNELLSQLQADGVELVGWTDKEFERLVNSIEPPEPPAEFGTVDESIKTDFECPKCGFQWSGKANQS
;
A
#
# COMPACT_ATOMS: atom_id res chain seq x y z
N MET A 1 -25.16 15.03 25.27
CA MET A 1 -25.94 15.36 24.06
C MET A 1 -24.95 15.56 22.94
N THR A 2 -24.78 14.54 22.11
CA THR A 2 -23.86 14.58 20.97
C THR A 2 -24.51 15.36 19.84
N ASN A 3 -23.99 16.55 19.59
CA ASN A 3 -24.40 17.38 18.48
C ASN A 3 -23.93 16.72 17.19
N THR A 4 -24.76 15.89 16.58
CA THR A 4 -24.50 15.32 15.24
C THR A 4 -24.72 16.46 14.24
N THR A 5 -23.67 17.27 14.04
CA THR A 5 -23.66 18.25 12.97
C THR A 5 -23.60 17.48 11.66
N THR A 6 -24.75 17.31 11.01
CA THR A 6 -24.83 16.86 9.63
C THR A 6 -24.08 17.88 8.78
N LYS A 7 -22.84 17.58 8.43
CA LYS A 7 -22.09 18.38 7.44
C LYS A 7 -22.88 18.36 6.13
N SER A 8 -22.89 19.48 5.42
CA SER A 8 -23.53 19.58 4.11
C SER A 8 -23.08 18.44 3.18
N PRO A 9 -23.98 17.92 2.35
CA PRO A 9 -23.60 16.86 1.40
C PRO A 9 -22.47 17.36 0.49
N LEU A 10 -21.55 16.44 0.15
CA LEU A 10 -20.49 16.75 -0.81
C LEU A 10 -21.12 16.92 -2.20
N VAL A 11 -20.71 17.98 -2.89
CA VAL A 11 -21.10 18.25 -4.27
C VAL A 11 -19.91 17.95 -5.16
N VAL A 12 -20.11 17.09 -6.15
CA VAL A 12 -19.09 16.78 -7.16
C VAL A 12 -19.18 17.82 -8.27
N GLU A 13 -18.05 18.43 -8.60
CA GLU A 13 -17.88 19.40 -9.69
C GLU A 13 -16.91 18.83 -10.71
N ARG A 14 -17.14 19.07 -12.00
CA ARG A 14 -16.22 18.74 -13.07
C ARG A 14 -15.45 20.00 -13.48
N VAL A 15 -14.12 19.96 -13.34
CA VAL A 15 -13.26 21.12 -13.59
C VAL A 15 -12.14 20.77 -14.56
N SER A 16 -11.60 21.80 -15.22
CA SER A 16 -10.43 21.64 -16.07
C SER A 16 -9.20 21.24 -15.23
N VAL A 17 -8.45 20.26 -15.73
CA VAL A 17 -7.17 19.83 -15.13
C VAL A 17 -6.15 20.97 -15.11
N ASP A 18 -6.21 21.88 -16.07
CA ASP A 18 -5.31 23.03 -16.17
C ASP A 18 -5.57 24.08 -15.07
N ASP A 19 -6.80 24.15 -14.56
CA ASP A 19 -7.16 25.07 -13.47
C ASP A 19 -6.69 24.58 -12.10
N LEU A 20 -6.39 23.29 -11.97
CA LEU A 20 -5.97 22.68 -10.71
C LEU A 20 -4.49 22.93 -10.42
N LYS A 21 -4.15 23.06 -9.16
CA LYS A 21 -2.78 23.30 -8.70
C LYS A 21 -2.38 22.22 -7.70
N TYR A 22 -1.12 21.77 -7.80
CA TYR A 22 -0.55 20.94 -6.75
C TYR A 22 -0.46 21.70 -5.44
N ASP A 23 -0.66 20.99 -4.35
CA ASP A 23 -0.37 21.55 -3.03
C ASP A 23 1.15 21.67 -2.84
N PRO A 24 1.70 22.88 -2.67
CA PRO A 24 3.13 23.05 -2.41
C PRO A 24 3.59 22.44 -1.07
N GLN A 25 2.66 22.12 -0.17
CA GLN A 25 2.91 21.47 1.12
C GLN A 25 2.63 19.96 1.09
N ASN A 26 2.35 19.39 -0.09
CA ASN A 26 2.15 17.95 -0.21
C ASN A 26 3.42 17.17 0.17
N ALA A 27 3.34 16.44 1.27
CA ALA A 27 4.43 15.60 1.77
C ALA A 27 4.46 14.18 1.13
N ARG A 28 3.41 13.80 0.36
CA ARG A 28 3.33 12.49 -0.28
C ARG A 28 4.09 12.50 -1.61
N ILE A 29 5.06 11.61 -1.73
CA ILE A 29 5.82 11.40 -2.96
C ILE A 29 5.22 10.22 -3.72
N HIS A 30 5.05 10.37 -5.03
CA HIS A 30 4.58 9.32 -5.93
C HIS A 30 5.75 8.82 -6.80
N PRO A 31 6.46 7.73 -6.41
CA PRO A 31 7.47 7.12 -7.25
C PRO A 31 6.90 6.70 -8.61
N GLU A 32 7.76 6.59 -9.62
CA GLU A 32 7.34 6.29 -10.99
C GLU A 32 6.43 5.05 -11.09
N ARG A 33 6.74 3.97 -10.36
CA ARG A 33 5.92 2.78 -10.29
C ARG A 33 4.52 3.05 -9.75
N ASN A 34 4.41 3.86 -8.68
CA ASN A 34 3.11 4.22 -8.11
C ASN A 34 2.31 5.07 -9.09
N LEU A 35 2.96 6.05 -9.72
CA LEU A 35 2.31 6.88 -10.72
C LEU A 35 1.85 6.06 -11.94
N ALA A 36 2.66 5.09 -12.39
CA ALA A 36 2.27 4.19 -13.46
C ALA A 36 1.01 3.38 -13.11
N ALA A 37 0.95 2.81 -11.89
CA ALA A 37 -0.22 2.08 -11.41
C ALA A 37 -1.48 2.97 -11.31
N ILE A 38 -1.32 4.26 -10.91
CA ILE A 38 -2.44 5.20 -10.90
C ILE A 38 -2.89 5.50 -12.34
N CYS A 39 -1.97 5.72 -13.28
CA CYS A 39 -2.31 5.92 -14.70
C CYS A 39 -3.10 4.72 -15.24
N GLU A 40 -2.59 3.52 -15.07
CA GLU A 40 -3.23 2.27 -15.50
C GLU A 40 -4.65 2.12 -14.91
N SER A 41 -4.80 2.43 -13.62
CA SER A 41 -6.10 2.41 -12.94
C SER A 41 -7.07 3.45 -13.55
N LEU A 42 -6.60 4.66 -13.83
CA LEU A 42 -7.42 5.71 -14.42
C LEU A 42 -7.80 5.40 -15.88
N GLU A 43 -6.88 4.83 -16.67
CA GLU A 43 -7.17 4.41 -18.06
C GLU A 43 -8.22 3.30 -18.09
N ARG A 44 -8.10 2.32 -17.21
CA ARG A 44 -8.97 1.15 -17.21
C ARG A 44 -10.34 1.40 -16.61
N PHE A 45 -10.38 2.07 -15.46
CA PHE A 45 -11.60 2.22 -14.65
C PHE A 45 -12.20 3.63 -14.70
N GLY A 46 -11.47 4.61 -15.25
CA GLY A 46 -11.82 6.00 -15.12
C GLY A 46 -11.64 6.53 -13.70
N GLN A 47 -12.07 7.76 -13.47
CA GLN A 47 -12.06 8.35 -12.14
C GLN A 47 -13.25 7.84 -11.32
N GLN A 48 -13.01 6.97 -10.34
CA GLN A 48 -14.05 6.38 -9.49
C GLN A 48 -14.34 7.17 -8.20
N LYS A 49 -13.40 8.06 -7.81
CA LYS A 49 -13.58 8.96 -6.66
C LYS A 49 -13.06 10.36 -7.00
N PRO A 50 -13.77 11.42 -6.57
CA PRO A 50 -13.31 12.79 -6.80
C PRO A 50 -12.09 13.10 -5.94
N ILE A 51 -11.25 14.04 -6.41
CA ILE A 51 -10.15 14.60 -5.62
C ILE A 51 -10.64 15.76 -4.77
N VAL A 52 -9.97 16.03 -3.64
CA VAL A 52 -10.36 17.08 -2.71
C VAL A 52 -9.58 18.37 -3.02
N VAL A 53 -10.31 19.44 -3.28
CA VAL A 53 -9.76 20.74 -3.70
C VAL A 53 -10.16 21.83 -2.72
N GLY A 54 -9.17 22.55 -2.25
CA GLY A 54 -9.34 23.70 -1.38
C GLY A 54 -9.49 25.02 -2.15
N LYS A 55 -9.21 26.13 -1.46
CA LYS A 55 -9.23 27.47 -2.07
C LYS A 55 -8.20 27.59 -3.18
N ASN A 56 -8.47 28.46 -4.14
CA ASN A 56 -7.59 28.76 -5.27
C ASN A 56 -7.23 27.54 -6.15
N ASN A 57 -8.11 26.52 -6.16
CA ASN A 57 -7.95 25.27 -6.91
C ASN A 57 -6.71 24.46 -6.49
N VAL A 58 -6.26 24.56 -5.25
CA VAL A 58 -5.16 23.75 -4.70
C VAL A 58 -5.70 22.36 -4.30
N VAL A 59 -5.09 21.30 -4.82
CA VAL A 59 -5.48 19.91 -4.53
C VAL A 59 -4.89 19.49 -3.20
N ILE A 60 -5.76 19.31 -2.19
CA ILE A 60 -5.37 18.91 -0.83
C ILE A 60 -5.20 17.39 -0.72
N ALA A 61 -6.08 16.62 -1.38
CA ALA A 61 -5.96 15.16 -1.45
C ALA A 61 -6.21 14.68 -2.89
N GLY A 62 -5.35 13.79 -3.38
CA GLY A 62 -5.39 13.26 -4.74
C GLY A 62 -4.36 13.87 -5.70
N ASN A 63 -3.25 14.43 -5.19
CA ASN A 63 -2.18 15.00 -6.02
C ASN A 63 -1.60 13.97 -7.01
N GLY A 64 -1.45 12.69 -6.62
CA GLY A 64 -1.04 11.63 -7.53
C GLY A 64 -2.04 11.36 -8.65
N ALA A 65 -3.34 11.45 -8.37
CA ALA A 65 -4.38 11.32 -9.40
C ALA A 65 -4.36 12.50 -10.37
N LEU A 66 -4.12 13.73 -9.88
CA LEU A 66 -3.94 14.90 -10.75
C LEU A 66 -2.71 14.74 -11.66
N GLU A 67 -1.60 14.25 -11.11
CA GLU A 67 -0.37 14.01 -11.86
C GLU A 67 -0.58 12.97 -12.96
N ALA A 68 -1.22 11.84 -12.60
CA ALA A 68 -1.57 10.79 -13.55
C ALA A 68 -2.52 11.29 -14.65
N ALA A 69 -3.56 12.04 -14.30
CA ALA A 69 -4.50 12.60 -15.25
C ALA A 69 -3.82 13.54 -16.27
N ARG A 70 -2.88 14.37 -15.80
CA ARG A 70 -2.06 15.23 -16.68
C ARG A 70 -1.17 14.41 -17.61
N LYS A 71 -0.53 13.36 -17.08
CA LYS A 71 0.30 12.45 -17.86
C LYS A 71 -0.50 11.72 -18.95
N LEU A 72 -1.76 11.41 -18.66
CA LEU A 72 -2.71 10.78 -19.59
C LEU A 72 -3.38 11.77 -20.56
N GLY A 73 -3.12 13.07 -20.43
CA GLY A 73 -3.71 14.10 -21.27
C GLY A 73 -5.20 14.34 -21.00
N TRP A 74 -5.68 14.06 -19.78
CA TRP A 74 -7.05 14.36 -19.40
C TRP A 74 -7.28 15.86 -19.37
N THR A 75 -8.42 16.29 -19.88
CA THR A 75 -8.80 17.71 -19.89
C THR A 75 -9.61 18.12 -18.67
N HIS A 76 -10.32 17.19 -18.04
CA HIS A 76 -11.20 17.45 -16.90
C HIS A 76 -11.08 16.35 -15.85
N MET A 77 -11.33 16.72 -14.59
CA MET A 77 -11.46 15.81 -13.45
C MET A 77 -12.66 16.19 -12.59
N ASP A 78 -13.20 15.19 -11.90
CA ASP A 78 -14.24 15.38 -10.91
C ASP A 78 -13.60 15.68 -9.56
N ILE A 79 -14.09 16.71 -8.89
CA ILE A 79 -13.57 17.22 -7.62
C ILE A 79 -14.68 17.37 -6.58
N VAL A 80 -14.31 17.41 -5.32
CA VAL A 80 -15.13 17.98 -4.25
C VAL A 80 -14.40 19.15 -3.62
N ARG A 81 -15.14 20.22 -3.29
CA ARG A 81 -14.54 21.36 -2.59
C ARG A 81 -14.60 21.19 -1.10
N THR A 82 -13.54 21.63 -0.45
CA THR A 82 -13.48 21.70 1.02
C THR A 82 -13.27 23.12 1.50
N GLU A 83 -13.88 23.45 2.65
CA GLU A 83 -13.67 24.70 3.35
C GLU A 83 -12.46 24.67 4.31
N LEU A 84 -11.77 23.52 4.41
CA LEU A 84 -10.58 23.41 5.24
C LEU A 84 -9.48 24.35 4.75
N THR A 85 -8.84 25.02 5.70
CA THR A 85 -7.75 25.99 5.42
C THR A 85 -6.65 25.90 6.47
N GLY A 86 -5.44 26.39 6.13
CA GLY A 86 -4.32 26.42 7.06
C GLY A 86 -4.00 25.04 7.66
N ASN A 87 -3.82 24.99 8.97
CA ASN A 87 -3.43 23.76 9.66
C ASN A 87 -4.46 22.61 9.52
N ASP A 88 -5.75 22.93 9.41
CA ASP A 88 -6.78 21.89 9.24
C ASP A 88 -6.68 21.21 7.86
N ALA A 89 -6.36 21.98 6.81
CA ALA A 89 -6.13 21.41 5.48
C ALA A 89 -4.88 20.51 5.47
N ILE A 90 -3.80 20.95 6.10
CA ILE A 90 -2.56 20.17 6.24
C ILE A 90 -2.82 18.89 7.06
N ALA A 91 -3.50 19.00 8.19
CA ALA A 91 -3.83 17.86 9.05
C ALA A 91 -4.70 16.85 8.30
N PHE A 92 -5.68 17.30 7.51
CA PHE A 92 -6.51 16.44 6.68
C PHE A 92 -5.67 15.72 5.61
N ALA A 93 -4.81 16.44 4.88
CA ALA A 93 -3.96 15.84 3.85
C ALA A 93 -3.04 14.74 4.42
N ILE A 94 -2.48 14.95 5.62
CA ILE A 94 -1.67 13.94 6.32
C ILE A 94 -2.55 12.77 6.76
N ALA A 95 -3.71 13.03 7.36
CA ALA A 95 -4.61 11.99 7.87
C ALA A 95 -5.16 11.10 6.74
N ASP A 96 -5.53 11.67 5.59
CA ASP A 96 -6.01 10.95 4.41
C ASP A 96 -5.00 9.90 3.94
N ASN A 97 -3.73 10.29 3.83
CA ASN A 97 -2.65 9.37 3.48
C ASN A 97 -2.39 8.36 4.62
N ARG A 98 -2.32 8.83 5.88
CA ARG A 98 -1.96 7.98 7.01
C ARG A 98 -2.98 6.90 7.30
N THR A 99 -4.27 7.20 7.17
CA THR A 99 -5.33 6.19 7.36
C THR A 99 -5.25 5.07 6.32
N SER A 100 -4.87 5.38 5.08
CA SER A 100 -4.61 4.38 4.05
C SER A 100 -3.38 3.51 4.37
N ASP A 101 -2.29 4.14 4.88
CA ASP A 101 -1.06 3.43 5.27
C ASP A 101 -1.25 2.52 6.51
N LEU A 102 -2.25 2.79 7.35
CA LEU A 102 -2.58 1.97 8.52
C LEU A 102 -3.46 0.76 8.20
N SER A 103 -4.07 0.71 7.02
CA SER A 103 -4.83 -0.46 6.59
C SER A 103 -3.90 -1.61 6.19
N ALA A 104 -4.41 -2.83 6.31
CA ALA A 104 -3.73 -4.03 5.86
C ALA A 104 -4.68 -4.90 5.04
N TRP A 105 -4.12 -5.73 4.19
CA TRP A 105 -4.88 -6.72 3.44
C TRP A 105 -5.11 -7.97 4.30
N ASP A 106 -6.31 -8.53 4.22
CA ASP A 106 -6.51 -9.93 4.57
C ASP A 106 -5.86 -10.77 3.45
N ALA A 107 -4.76 -11.43 3.77
CA ALA A 107 -3.96 -12.12 2.77
C ALA A 107 -4.71 -13.28 2.10
N HIS A 108 -5.52 -14.04 2.86
CA HIS A 108 -6.32 -15.14 2.30
C HIS A 108 -7.40 -14.63 1.36
N ALA A 109 -8.21 -13.66 1.80
CA ALA A 109 -9.25 -13.07 0.98
C ALA A 109 -8.68 -12.39 -0.27
N LEU A 110 -7.55 -11.69 -0.14
CA LEU A 110 -6.87 -11.06 -1.28
C LEU A 110 -6.39 -12.09 -2.30
N ASN A 111 -5.78 -13.19 -1.83
CA ASN A 111 -5.31 -14.26 -2.71
C ASN A 111 -6.46 -14.91 -3.48
N GLU A 112 -7.58 -15.21 -2.83
CA GLU A 112 -8.77 -15.77 -3.49
C GLU A 112 -9.26 -14.85 -4.61
N LEU A 113 -9.41 -13.54 -4.33
CA LEU A 113 -9.87 -12.56 -5.31
C LEU A 113 -8.89 -12.40 -6.48
N LEU A 114 -7.60 -12.29 -6.22
CA LEU A 114 -6.58 -12.16 -7.26
C LEU A 114 -6.51 -13.41 -8.15
N SER A 115 -6.60 -14.60 -7.54
CA SER A 115 -6.59 -15.88 -8.28
C SER A 115 -7.82 -16.01 -9.17
N GLN A 116 -9.00 -15.61 -8.69
CA GLN A 116 -10.22 -15.59 -9.49
C GLN A 116 -10.09 -14.64 -10.69
N LEU A 117 -9.63 -13.41 -10.45
CA LEU A 117 -9.45 -12.42 -11.51
C LEU A 117 -8.45 -12.91 -12.57
N GLN A 118 -7.37 -13.55 -12.14
CA GLN A 118 -6.38 -14.12 -13.05
C GLN A 118 -6.95 -15.28 -13.87
N ALA A 119 -7.74 -16.18 -13.26
CA ALA A 119 -8.42 -17.26 -13.95
C ALA A 119 -9.41 -16.74 -15.01
N ASP A 120 -10.05 -15.61 -14.74
CA ASP A 120 -10.96 -14.91 -15.65
C ASP A 120 -10.22 -14.08 -16.72
N GLY A 121 -8.89 -14.12 -16.73
CA GLY A 121 -8.04 -13.36 -17.69
C GLY A 121 -8.05 -11.86 -17.46
N VAL A 122 -8.38 -11.42 -16.23
CA VAL A 122 -8.43 -10.02 -15.86
C VAL A 122 -7.04 -9.55 -15.44
N GLU A 123 -6.53 -8.50 -16.09
CA GLU A 123 -5.25 -7.89 -15.72
C GLU A 123 -5.29 -7.26 -14.34
N LEU A 124 -4.24 -7.49 -13.53
CA LEU A 124 -4.17 -7.04 -12.15
C LEU A 124 -3.42 -5.71 -12.04
N VAL A 125 -4.15 -4.60 -12.09
CA VAL A 125 -3.59 -3.25 -11.97
C VAL A 125 -2.79 -3.08 -10.67
N GLY A 126 -1.55 -2.61 -10.80
CA GLY A 126 -0.68 -2.31 -9.67
C GLY A 126 0.02 -3.52 -9.04
N TRP A 127 -0.26 -4.73 -9.51
CA TRP A 127 0.41 -5.96 -9.09
C TRP A 127 1.39 -6.46 -10.14
N THR A 128 2.50 -7.02 -9.68
CA THR A 128 3.41 -7.79 -10.53
C THR A 128 3.26 -9.27 -10.23
N ASP A 129 3.57 -10.13 -11.21
CA ASP A 129 3.55 -11.59 -11.04
C ASP A 129 4.36 -12.02 -9.81
N LYS A 130 5.52 -11.40 -9.58
CA LYS A 130 6.37 -11.69 -8.43
C LYS A 130 5.73 -11.31 -7.09
N GLU A 131 4.93 -10.26 -7.04
CA GLU A 131 4.21 -9.88 -5.82
C GLU A 131 3.06 -10.82 -5.56
N PHE A 132 2.36 -11.24 -6.59
CA PHE A 132 1.33 -12.25 -6.50
C PHE A 132 1.91 -13.60 -6.01
N GLU A 133 2.98 -14.10 -6.63
CA GLU A 133 3.68 -15.30 -6.20
C GLU A 133 4.12 -15.24 -4.71
N ARG A 134 4.65 -14.09 -4.28
CA ARG A 134 5.03 -13.90 -2.86
C ARG A 134 3.82 -13.94 -1.92
N LEU A 135 2.69 -13.39 -2.35
CA LEU A 135 1.46 -13.45 -1.55
C LEU A 135 1.01 -14.90 -1.40
N VAL A 136 0.93 -15.66 -2.50
CA VAL A 136 0.57 -17.10 -2.48
C VAL A 136 1.50 -17.87 -1.55
N ASN A 137 2.82 -17.73 -1.73
CA ASN A 137 3.82 -18.42 -0.91
C ASN A 137 3.81 -17.99 0.57
N SER A 138 3.28 -16.82 0.90
CA SER A 138 3.15 -16.37 2.30
C SER A 138 1.96 -16.99 3.02
N ILE A 139 0.97 -17.50 2.27
CA ILE A 139 -0.25 -18.12 2.80
C ILE A 139 -0.07 -19.62 2.90
N GLU A 140 0.57 -20.24 1.91
CA GLU A 140 0.89 -21.66 1.93
C GLU A 140 2.17 -21.87 2.75
N PRO A 141 2.12 -22.59 3.90
CA PRO A 141 3.34 -22.95 4.58
C PRO A 141 4.20 -23.79 3.63
N PRO A 142 5.54 -23.61 3.62
CA PRO A 142 6.41 -24.42 2.79
C PRO A 142 6.15 -25.91 3.08
N GLU A 143 6.00 -26.70 2.02
CA GLU A 143 5.87 -28.13 2.18
C GLU A 143 7.01 -28.63 3.08
N PRO A 144 6.70 -29.44 4.12
CA PRO A 144 7.75 -30.03 4.93
C PRO A 144 8.67 -30.86 4.02
N PRO A 145 9.99 -30.85 4.26
CA PRO A 145 10.90 -31.64 3.45
C PRO A 145 10.44 -33.10 3.44
N ALA A 146 10.45 -33.72 2.26
CA ALA A 146 9.98 -35.09 2.05
C ALA A 146 10.67 -36.11 2.98
N GLU A 147 11.86 -35.79 3.45
CA GLU A 147 12.57 -36.54 4.49
C GLU A 147 13.27 -35.55 5.44
N PHE A 148 13.00 -35.67 6.73
CA PHE A 148 13.83 -35.07 7.75
C PHE A 148 15.14 -35.84 7.82
N GLY A 149 16.27 -35.18 7.66
CA GLY A 149 17.58 -35.82 7.86
C GLY A 149 17.62 -36.49 9.23
N THR A 150 17.90 -37.78 9.27
CA THR A 150 18.14 -38.46 10.54
C THR A 150 19.38 -37.88 11.17
N VAL A 151 19.20 -37.18 12.29
CA VAL A 151 20.33 -36.78 13.12
C VAL A 151 20.80 -38.07 13.78
N ASP A 152 21.92 -38.65 13.29
CA ASP A 152 22.52 -39.76 13.96
C ASP A 152 23.13 -39.29 15.29
N GLU A 153 23.27 -40.19 16.23
CA GLU A 153 23.80 -39.90 17.58
C GLU A 153 25.30 -39.55 17.59
N SER A 154 25.92 -39.43 16.42
CA SER A 154 27.34 -39.12 16.24
C SER A 154 27.64 -37.61 16.08
N ILE A 155 27.00 -36.76 16.85
CA ILE A 155 27.37 -35.32 16.89
C ILE A 155 28.78 -35.25 17.50
N LYS A 156 29.78 -34.99 16.63
CA LYS A 156 31.12 -34.72 17.12
C LYS A 156 31.10 -33.41 17.89
N THR A 157 31.29 -33.51 19.18
CA THR A 157 31.40 -32.36 20.08
C THR A 157 32.87 -32.02 20.28
N ASP A 158 33.21 -30.72 20.19
CA ASP A 158 34.59 -30.23 20.28
C ASP A 158 35.03 -29.98 21.73
N PHE A 159 34.03 -29.86 22.62
CA PHE A 159 34.27 -29.50 24.03
C PHE A 159 33.43 -30.36 24.96
N GLU A 160 33.98 -30.67 26.14
CA GLU A 160 33.34 -31.38 27.25
C GLU A 160 33.54 -30.61 28.55
N CYS A 161 32.47 -30.45 29.34
CA CYS A 161 32.58 -29.82 30.65
C CYS A 161 33.22 -30.77 31.66
N PRO A 162 34.41 -30.41 32.25
CA PRO A 162 35.11 -31.28 33.17
C PRO A 162 34.38 -31.53 34.51
N LYS A 163 33.29 -30.74 34.76
CA LYS A 163 32.52 -30.85 36.01
C LYS A 163 31.28 -31.73 35.88
N CYS A 164 30.61 -31.74 34.74
CA CYS A 164 29.32 -32.44 34.58
C CYS A 164 29.26 -33.32 33.31
N GLY A 165 30.31 -33.38 32.48
CA GLY A 165 30.34 -34.20 31.27
C GLY A 165 29.50 -33.68 30.10
N PHE A 166 28.86 -32.48 30.18
CA PHE A 166 28.10 -31.91 29.11
C PHE A 166 29.01 -31.62 27.93
N GLN A 167 28.62 -32.10 26.75
CA GLN A 167 29.39 -31.94 25.51
C GLN A 167 28.69 -30.93 24.57
N TRP A 168 29.48 -30.05 23.89
CA TRP A 168 28.98 -29.08 22.94
C TRP A 168 29.98 -28.82 21.82
N SER A 169 29.48 -28.29 20.70
CA SER A 169 30.26 -27.81 19.56
C SER A 169 30.10 -26.30 19.42
N GLY A 170 31.14 -25.60 18.99
CA GLY A 170 31.17 -24.17 18.75
C GLY A 170 32.32 -23.43 19.41
N LYS A 171 32.39 -22.11 19.25
CA LYS A 171 33.46 -21.28 19.86
C LYS A 171 33.21 -21.17 21.38
N ALA A 172 34.21 -21.50 22.19
CA ALA A 172 34.18 -21.20 23.61
C ALA A 172 34.12 -19.67 23.78
N ASN A 173 33.12 -19.18 24.53
CA ASN A 173 33.17 -17.78 24.96
C ASN A 173 34.33 -17.58 25.90
N GLN A 174 35.32 -16.77 25.48
CA GLN A 174 36.34 -16.27 26.36
C GLN A 174 35.68 -15.21 27.27
N SER A 175 35.49 -15.54 28.52
CA SER A 175 35.14 -14.60 29.60
C SER A 175 36.42 -13.96 30.15
#